data_3269c7e8e66f19c073baf09b829022bc
#
_entry.id   3269c7e8e66f19c073baf09b829022bc
#
_cell.length_a   1.000
_cell.length_b   1.000
_cell.length_c   1.000
_cell.angle_alpha   90.00
_cell.angle_beta   90.00
_cell.angle_gamma   90.00
#
_symmetry.space_group_name_H-M   'P 1'
#
loop_
_entity.id
_entity.type
_entity.pdbx_description
1 polymer ?
#
loop_
_entity_poly.entity_id
_entity_poly.type
_entity_poly.pdbx_seq_one_letter_code
_entity_poly.pdbx_strand_id
1 'polypeptide(L)'
;MNRLFFNALALSGLTLSTLTAPVFAQTRPVVVELFTSQGCSSCPPADALLNELAGRKDVLALGFHVDYWDKLGWKDPLSTPGATMRQQDYATEFGRSEVFTPQMVIDGRRQAVGSNRGAVLAAIAGSEPASAAPVAFAADGRSVSIGAGTGTGKVLVIRYLLSRTTEVQRGENAGRTAIDRNGVDAISRAGEWTGQKLDLQVEPVDADHGLAVLVQGDDGRILGAAALPARQS
;
A
#
# COMPACT_ATOMS: atom_id res chain seq x y z
N MET A 1 9.27 -35.35 81.17
CA MET A 1 9.09 -35.99 79.85
C MET A 1 8.36 -35.03 78.92
N ASN A 2 9.12 -34.12 78.28
CA ASN A 2 8.59 -33.08 77.35
C ASN A 2 8.74 -33.57 75.94
N ARG A 3 7.61 -33.71 75.19
CA ARG A 3 7.60 -33.95 73.78
C ARG A 3 7.31 -32.63 73.06
N LEU A 4 8.34 -32.13 72.35
CA LEU A 4 8.27 -30.99 71.42
C LEU A 4 7.67 -31.47 70.06
N PHE A 5 6.54 -30.92 69.70
CA PHE A 5 5.95 -31.10 68.35
C PHE A 5 6.52 -30.00 67.40
N PHE A 6 7.30 -30.42 66.43
CA PHE A 6 7.68 -29.53 65.32
C PHE A 6 6.56 -29.51 64.25
N ASN A 7 5.94 -28.37 64.09
CA ASN A 7 5.04 -28.10 62.96
C ASN A 7 5.88 -27.69 61.72
N ALA A 8 5.88 -28.50 60.69
CA ALA A 8 6.45 -28.16 59.41
C ALA A 8 5.42 -27.38 58.59
N LEU A 9 5.65 -26.08 58.35
CA LEU A 9 4.88 -25.27 57.39
C LEU A 9 5.35 -25.62 55.98
N ALA A 10 4.50 -26.26 55.19
CA ALA A 10 4.73 -26.45 53.74
C ALA A 10 4.33 -25.17 52.99
N LEU A 11 5.30 -24.43 52.46
CA LEU A 11 5.07 -23.33 51.51
C LEU A 11 4.75 -23.95 50.13
N SER A 12 3.49 -23.95 49.73
CA SER A 12 3.10 -24.28 48.39
C SER A 12 3.39 -23.06 47.46
N GLY A 13 4.46 -23.15 46.70
CA GLY A 13 4.81 -22.17 45.67
C GLY A 13 3.82 -22.25 44.47
N LEU A 14 3.01 -21.23 44.30
CA LEU A 14 2.13 -21.05 43.16
C LEU A 14 2.96 -20.58 41.96
N THR A 15 3.30 -21.46 41.04
CA THR A 15 3.97 -21.08 39.79
C THR A 15 2.94 -20.47 38.83
N LEU A 16 3.01 -19.15 38.66
CA LEU A 16 2.22 -18.40 37.69
C LEU A 16 2.76 -18.68 36.27
N SER A 17 2.17 -19.64 35.56
CA SER A 17 2.48 -19.89 34.15
C SER A 17 1.91 -18.74 33.30
N THR A 18 2.78 -17.86 32.83
CA THR A 18 2.41 -16.85 31.82
C THR A 18 2.13 -17.52 30.49
N LEU A 19 0.86 -17.66 30.12
CA LEU A 19 0.42 -18.04 28.79
C LEU A 19 0.79 -16.90 27.82
N THR A 20 1.89 -17.05 27.09
CA THR A 20 2.17 -16.21 25.94
C THR A 20 1.20 -16.58 24.83
N ALA A 21 0.18 -15.75 24.60
CA ALA A 21 -0.69 -15.90 23.44
C ALA A 21 0.17 -15.77 22.15
N PRO A 22 -0.04 -16.62 21.13
CA PRO A 22 0.66 -16.45 19.86
C PRO A 22 0.30 -15.08 19.27
N VAL A 23 1.31 -14.25 19.05
CA VAL A 23 1.16 -13.02 18.27
C VAL A 23 0.98 -13.45 16.83
N PHE A 24 -0.26 -13.52 16.37
CA PHE A 24 -0.53 -13.66 14.96
C PHE A 24 -0.01 -12.39 14.27
N ALA A 25 0.98 -12.55 13.39
CA ALA A 25 1.43 -11.46 12.54
C ALA A 25 0.21 -10.93 11.77
N GLN A 26 -0.12 -9.67 11.98
CA GLN A 26 -1.25 -9.04 11.29
C GLN A 26 -0.89 -8.98 9.80
N THR A 27 -1.65 -9.68 8.96
CA THR A 27 -1.45 -9.66 7.51
C THR A 27 -2.03 -8.36 6.94
N ARG A 28 -1.25 -7.66 6.13
CA ARG A 28 -1.67 -6.49 5.37
C ARG A 28 -2.02 -6.89 3.93
N PRO A 29 -2.75 -6.08 3.16
CA PRO A 29 -2.89 -6.32 1.74
C PRO A 29 -1.53 -6.22 1.03
N VAL A 30 -1.36 -6.98 -0.06
CA VAL A 30 -0.25 -6.80 -1.00
C VAL A 30 -0.46 -5.47 -1.73
N VAL A 31 0.52 -4.57 -1.68
CA VAL A 31 0.43 -3.29 -2.38
C VAL A 31 0.89 -3.46 -3.83
N VAL A 32 0.03 -3.08 -4.77
CA VAL A 32 0.30 -3.10 -6.21
C VAL A 32 0.17 -1.68 -6.74
N GLU A 33 1.26 -1.15 -7.29
CA GLU A 33 1.35 0.19 -7.84
C GLU A 33 1.57 0.09 -9.35
N LEU A 34 0.60 0.55 -10.14
CA LEU A 34 0.72 0.62 -11.59
C LEU A 34 1.11 2.04 -12.01
N PHE A 35 2.24 2.18 -12.67
CA PHE A 35 2.63 3.41 -13.37
C PHE A 35 2.15 3.32 -14.81
N THR A 36 1.22 4.23 -15.17
CA THR A 36 0.45 4.20 -16.40
C THR A 36 0.18 5.59 -16.95
N SER A 37 -0.45 5.70 -18.11
CA SER A 37 -1.02 6.93 -18.66
C SER A 37 -2.10 6.59 -19.69
N GLN A 38 -3.17 7.37 -19.74
CA GLN A 38 -4.16 7.31 -20.82
C GLN A 38 -3.56 7.65 -22.19
N GLY A 39 -2.40 8.34 -22.23
CA GLY A 39 -1.65 8.63 -23.46
C GLY A 39 -0.79 7.48 -23.98
N CYS A 40 -0.59 6.43 -23.20
CA CYS A 40 0.30 5.30 -23.52
C CYS A 40 -0.48 4.17 -24.21
N SER A 41 -0.18 3.84 -25.47
CA SER A 41 -0.92 2.82 -26.25
C SER A 41 -0.76 1.39 -25.72
N SER A 42 0.32 1.08 -25.02
CA SER A 42 0.57 -0.24 -24.41
C SER A 42 -0.03 -0.40 -23.01
N CYS A 43 -0.59 0.67 -22.42
CA CYS A 43 -1.08 0.68 -21.05
C CYS A 43 -2.47 0.03 -20.83
N PRO A 44 -3.45 0.10 -21.74
CA PRO A 44 -4.81 -0.35 -21.47
C PRO A 44 -4.96 -1.79 -20.94
N PRO A 45 -4.16 -2.79 -21.37
CA PRO A 45 -4.25 -4.13 -20.76
C PRO A 45 -3.81 -4.17 -19.30
N ALA A 46 -2.87 -3.29 -18.89
CA ALA A 46 -2.42 -3.18 -17.51
C ALA A 46 -3.44 -2.44 -16.64
N ASP A 47 -4.09 -1.42 -17.18
CA ASP A 47 -5.18 -0.69 -16.51
C ASP A 47 -6.36 -1.63 -16.24
N ALA A 48 -6.73 -2.47 -17.21
CA ALA A 48 -7.75 -3.50 -17.04
C ALA A 48 -7.38 -4.49 -15.92
N LEU A 49 -6.12 -4.93 -15.86
CA LEU A 49 -5.64 -5.81 -14.80
C LEU A 49 -5.67 -5.12 -13.43
N LEU A 50 -5.27 -3.85 -13.34
CA LEU A 50 -5.36 -3.08 -12.08
C LEU A 50 -6.81 -2.97 -11.61
N ASN A 51 -7.76 -2.74 -12.53
CA ASN A 51 -9.19 -2.66 -12.21
C ASN A 51 -9.74 -3.96 -11.63
N GLU A 52 -9.27 -5.11 -12.10
CA GLU A 52 -9.59 -6.42 -11.51
C GLU A 52 -8.98 -6.56 -10.11
N LEU A 53 -7.70 -6.20 -9.96
CA LEU A 53 -6.99 -6.28 -8.68
C LEU A 53 -7.60 -5.36 -7.62
N ALA A 54 -8.12 -4.19 -8.00
CA ALA A 54 -8.82 -3.26 -7.12
C ALA A 54 -10.09 -3.86 -6.47
N GLY A 55 -10.66 -4.93 -7.05
CA GLY A 55 -11.78 -5.67 -6.47
C GLY A 55 -11.37 -6.72 -5.43
N ARG A 56 -10.08 -7.00 -5.25
CA ARG A 56 -9.59 -8.02 -4.32
C ARG A 56 -9.38 -7.44 -2.93
N LYS A 57 -9.78 -8.19 -1.89
CA LYS A 57 -9.61 -7.77 -0.48
C LYS A 57 -8.17 -7.93 0.03
N ASP A 58 -7.40 -8.81 -0.58
CA ASP A 58 -6.00 -9.11 -0.23
C ASP A 58 -4.98 -8.24 -0.99
N VAL A 59 -5.46 -7.30 -1.84
CA VAL A 59 -4.63 -6.41 -2.64
C VAL A 59 -5.07 -4.96 -2.42
N LEU A 60 -4.10 -4.08 -2.22
CA LEU A 60 -4.27 -2.63 -2.34
C LEU A 60 -3.69 -2.21 -3.69
N ALA A 61 -4.57 -2.09 -4.69
CA ALA A 61 -4.20 -1.68 -6.04
C ALA A 61 -4.33 -0.16 -6.20
N LEU A 62 -3.27 0.50 -6.69
CA LEU A 62 -3.17 1.95 -6.85
C LEU A 62 -2.64 2.29 -8.24
N GLY A 63 -3.35 3.16 -8.98
CA GLY A 63 -2.97 3.65 -10.30
C GLY A 63 -2.24 4.99 -10.21
N PHE A 64 -0.99 5.02 -10.60
CA PHE A 64 -0.15 6.22 -10.63
C PHE A 64 0.00 6.68 -12.08
N HIS A 65 -0.76 7.72 -12.46
CA HIS A 65 -0.71 8.27 -13.81
C HIS A 65 0.46 9.25 -13.94
N VAL A 66 1.43 8.90 -14.79
CA VAL A 66 2.64 9.68 -15.02
C VAL A 66 2.40 10.78 -16.05
N ASP A 67 3.04 11.94 -15.87
CA ASP A 67 2.81 13.13 -16.67
C ASP A 67 3.72 13.29 -17.91
N TYR A 68 4.75 12.44 -18.06
CA TYR A 68 5.67 12.57 -19.18
C TYR A 68 5.06 12.17 -20.54
N TRP A 69 3.89 11.53 -20.57
CA TRP A 69 3.09 11.26 -21.77
C TRP A 69 2.23 12.45 -22.21
N ASP A 70 1.90 13.40 -21.32
CA ASP A 70 0.96 14.50 -21.58
C ASP A 70 1.35 15.37 -22.77
N LYS A 71 2.66 15.50 -23.04
CA LYS A 71 3.20 16.25 -24.18
C LYS A 71 3.01 15.57 -25.54
N LEU A 72 2.51 14.34 -25.58
CA LEU A 72 2.34 13.53 -26.80
C LEU A 72 0.91 13.57 -27.35
N GLY A 73 0.18 14.63 -27.08
CA GLY A 73 -1.12 14.94 -27.72
C GLY A 73 -2.35 14.71 -26.86
N TRP A 74 -2.21 14.03 -25.70
CA TRP A 74 -3.30 13.87 -24.73
C TRP A 74 -2.79 14.19 -23.33
N LYS A 75 -3.44 15.15 -22.67
CA LYS A 75 -3.19 15.40 -21.26
C LYS A 75 -4.10 14.51 -20.44
N ASP A 76 -3.50 13.56 -19.74
CA ASP A 76 -4.22 12.63 -18.86
C ASP A 76 -4.76 13.39 -17.63
N PRO A 77 -6.10 13.40 -17.42
CA PRO A 77 -6.67 14.15 -16.29
C PRO A 77 -6.33 13.59 -14.90
N LEU A 78 -5.70 12.40 -14.83
CA LEU A 78 -5.21 11.79 -13.59
C LEU A 78 -3.69 11.92 -13.44
N SER A 79 -2.97 12.42 -14.46
CA SER A 79 -1.52 12.54 -14.39
C SER A 79 -1.08 13.54 -13.32
N THR A 80 -0.06 13.15 -12.57
CA THR A 80 0.54 14.01 -11.54
C THR A 80 2.07 13.95 -11.57
N PRO A 81 2.77 15.06 -11.31
CA PRO A 81 4.23 15.03 -11.14
C PRO A 81 4.66 14.09 -10.01
N GLY A 82 3.83 13.95 -8.95
CA GLY A 82 4.10 13.04 -7.83
C GLY A 82 4.14 11.58 -8.26
N ALA A 83 3.31 11.16 -9.22
CA ALA A 83 3.35 9.81 -9.78
C ALA A 83 4.67 9.57 -10.53
N THR A 84 5.09 10.53 -11.36
CA THR A 84 6.37 10.46 -12.09
C THR A 84 7.56 10.41 -11.14
N MET A 85 7.59 11.25 -10.09
CA MET A 85 8.65 11.24 -9.08
C MET A 85 8.70 9.90 -8.35
N ARG A 86 7.55 9.34 -7.93
CA ARG A 86 7.50 8.05 -7.26
C ARG A 86 8.02 6.92 -8.14
N GLN A 87 7.75 6.96 -9.44
CA GLN A 87 8.31 6.01 -10.40
C GLN A 87 9.83 6.12 -10.51
N GLN A 88 10.36 7.35 -10.53
CA GLN A 88 11.81 7.62 -10.57
C GLN A 88 12.50 7.13 -9.29
N ASP A 89 11.87 7.30 -8.12
CA ASP A 89 12.37 6.73 -6.87
C ASP A 89 12.51 5.21 -7.00
N TYR A 90 11.48 4.51 -7.50
CA TYR A 90 11.55 3.07 -7.76
C TYR A 90 12.60 2.69 -8.80
N ALA A 91 12.79 3.49 -9.85
CA ALA A 91 13.86 3.22 -10.82
C ALA A 91 15.23 3.22 -10.13
N THR A 92 15.47 4.19 -9.23
CA THR A 92 16.67 4.27 -8.42
C THR A 92 16.84 3.04 -7.52
N GLU A 93 15.77 2.64 -6.78
CA GLU A 93 15.79 1.46 -5.89
C GLU A 93 16.07 0.15 -6.66
N PHE A 94 15.56 0.04 -7.89
CA PHE A 94 15.81 -1.11 -8.76
C PHE A 94 17.13 -1.01 -9.55
N GLY A 95 17.94 0.01 -9.32
CA GLY A 95 19.22 0.23 -10.04
C GLY A 95 19.04 0.47 -11.54
N ARG A 96 17.95 1.12 -11.95
CA ARG A 96 17.63 1.43 -13.35
C ARG A 96 17.85 2.92 -13.64
N SER A 97 18.32 3.22 -14.84
CA SER A 97 18.43 4.59 -15.33
C SER A 97 17.18 5.10 -16.05
N GLU A 98 16.25 4.21 -16.38
CA GLU A 98 15.08 4.54 -17.20
C GLU A 98 13.79 4.05 -16.54
N VAL A 99 12.73 4.80 -16.77
CA VAL A 99 11.35 4.45 -16.41
C VAL A 99 10.60 3.97 -17.65
N PHE A 100 9.55 3.19 -17.46
CA PHE A 100 8.72 2.69 -18.57
C PHE A 100 7.26 2.55 -18.12
N THR A 101 6.33 2.60 -19.08
CA THR A 101 4.92 2.27 -18.87
C THR A 101 4.46 1.20 -19.87
N PRO A 102 3.54 0.31 -19.45
CA PRO A 102 3.01 0.16 -18.09
C PRO A 102 3.99 -0.59 -17.19
N GLN A 103 4.28 -0.05 -15.99
CA GLN A 103 5.11 -0.73 -14.99
C GLN A 103 4.24 -1.05 -13.76
N MET A 104 4.23 -2.30 -13.30
CA MET A 104 3.69 -2.67 -11.99
C MET A 104 4.80 -2.93 -11.00
N VAL A 105 4.70 -2.31 -9.83
CA VAL A 105 5.55 -2.55 -8.66
C VAL A 105 4.72 -3.22 -7.59
N ILE A 106 5.21 -4.35 -7.07
CA ILE A 106 4.54 -5.18 -6.08
C ILE A 106 5.32 -5.12 -4.77
N ASP A 107 4.67 -4.63 -3.71
CA ASP A 107 5.22 -4.44 -2.36
C ASP A 107 6.54 -3.65 -2.31
N GLY A 108 6.79 -2.80 -3.33
CA GLY A 108 8.03 -2.05 -3.46
C GLY A 108 9.28 -2.88 -3.73
N ARG A 109 9.15 -4.19 -3.99
CA ARG A 109 10.27 -5.15 -4.10
C ARG A 109 10.41 -5.79 -5.46
N ARG A 110 9.33 -5.97 -6.17
CA ARG A 110 9.27 -6.65 -7.47
C ARG A 110 8.63 -5.74 -8.49
N GLN A 111 9.11 -5.83 -9.72
CA GLN A 111 8.51 -5.10 -10.82
C GLN A 111 8.24 -6.04 -12.00
N ALA A 112 7.23 -5.70 -12.78
CA ALA A 112 6.87 -6.39 -14.01
C ALA A 112 6.35 -5.38 -15.04
N VAL A 113 6.39 -5.75 -16.32
CA VAL A 113 5.58 -5.06 -17.33
C VAL A 113 4.11 -5.28 -16.95
N GLY A 114 3.37 -4.19 -16.72
CA GLY A 114 2.01 -4.25 -16.15
C GLY A 114 1.02 -5.05 -16.99
N SER A 115 1.22 -5.13 -18.30
CA SER A 115 0.41 -5.96 -19.20
C SER A 115 0.76 -7.47 -19.17
N ASN A 116 1.88 -7.85 -18.52
CA ASN A 116 2.23 -9.26 -18.32
C ASN A 116 1.49 -9.83 -17.10
N ARG A 117 0.22 -10.18 -17.30
CA ARG A 117 -0.68 -10.72 -16.26
C ARG A 117 -0.04 -11.88 -15.48
N GLY A 118 0.60 -12.82 -16.17
CA GLY A 118 1.21 -14.00 -15.53
C GLY A 118 2.32 -13.61 -14.55
N ALA A 119 3.22 -12.72 -14.96
CA ALA A 119 4.30 -12.22 -14.12
C ALA A 119 3.77 -11.42 -12.92
N VAL A 120 2.77 -10.57 -13.12
CA VAL A 120 2.13 -9.77 -12.05
C VAL A 120 1.48 -10.68 -11.01
N LEU A 121 0.65 -11.63 -11.44
CA LEU A 121 -0.03 -12.55 -10.50
C LEU A 121 0.95 -13.45 -9.76
N ALA A 122 2.01 -13.92 -10.42
CA ALA A 122 3.08 -14.69 -9.77
C ALA A 122 3.84 -13.84 -8.72
N ALA A 123 4.10 -12.56 -9.02
CA ALA A 123 4.74 -11.64 -8.08
C ALA A 123 3.85 -11.40 -6.84
N ILE A 124 2.54 -11.22 -7.03
CA ILE A 124 1.57 -11.07 -5.92
C ILE A 124 1.52 -12.35 -5.08
N ALA A 125 1.39 -13.53 -5.72
CA ALA A 125 1.34 -14.82 -5.01
C ALA A 125 2.63 -15.13 -4.23
N GLY A 126 3.77 -14.66 -4.72
CA GLY A 126 5.06 -14.80 -4.05
C GLY A 126 5.37 -13.67 -3.04
N SER A 127 4.43 -12.77 -2.78
CA SER A 127 4.59 -11.73 -1.75
C SER A 127 4.38 -12.31 -0.36
N GLU A 128 5.14 -11.77 0.60
CA GLU A 128 5.02 -12.10 2.02
C GLU A 128 4.39 -10.89 2.73
N PRO A 129 3.06 -10.82 2.83
CA PRO A 129 2.38 -9.64 3.36
C PRO A 129 2.42 -9.53 4.89
N ALA A 130 3.44 -10.12 5.53
CA ALA A 130 3.68 -9.90 6.95
C ALA A 130 3.93 -8.41 7.21
N SER A 131 3.23 -7.84 8.18
CA SER A 131 3.38 -6.44 8.52
C SER A 131 4.47 -6.27 9.57
N ALA A 132 5.60 -5.63 9.17
CA ALA A 132 6.63 -5.19 10.11
C ALA A 132 6.19 -3.91 10.85
N ALA A 133 5.32 -3.12 10.22
CA ALA A 133 4.70 -1.90 10.74
C ALA A 133 3.17 -2.03 10.64
N PRO A 134 2.47 -2.59 11.63
CA PRO A 134 1.02 -2.74 11.59
C PRO A 134 0.32 -1.38 11.48
N VAL A 135 -0.46 -1.17 10.43
CA VAL A 135 -1.19 0.09 10.18
C VAL A 135 -2.68 -0.17 10.31
N ALA A 136 -3.37 0.70 11.04
CA ALA A 136 -4.82 0.61 11.22
C ALA A 136 -5.48 1.99 11.22
N PHE A 137 -6.60 2.11 10.52
CA PHE A 137 -7.50 3.27 10.64
C PHE A 137 -8.46 3.05 11.80
N ALA A 138 -8.69 4.10 12.59
CA ALA A 138 -9.78 4.11 13.55
C ALA A 138 -11.14 4.25 12.84
N ALA A 139 -12.21 3.97 13.56
CA ALA A 139 -13.58 4.03 13.02
C ALA A 139 -14.00 5.46 12.57
N ASP A 140 -13.33 6.49 13.07
CA ASP A 140 -13.56 7.89 12.67
C ASP A 140 -13.05 8.21 11.24
N GLY A 141 -12.21 7.33 10.67
CA GLY A 141 -11.58 7.51 9.36
C GLY A 141 -10.57 8.66 9.30
N ARG A 142 -10.15 9.20 10.45
CA ARG A 142 -9.22 10.34 10.57
C ARG A 142 -7.98 9.99 11.36
N SER A 143 -8.12 9.08 12.33
CA SER A 143 -7.01 8.63 13.16
C SER A 143 -6.39 7.37 12.57
N VAL A 144 -5.07 7.36 12.45
CA VAL A 144 -4.29 6.21 11.98
C VAL A 144 -3.26 5.86 13.04
N SER A 145 -3.22 4.59 13.41
CA SER A 145 -2.19 4.06 14.31
C SER A 145 -1.25 3.15 13.55
N ILE A 146 0.04 3.38 13.68
CA ILE A 146 1.11 2.49 13.23
C ILE A 146 1.70 1.85 14.47
N GLY A 147 1.57 0.53 14.59
CA GLY A 147 2.06 -0.22 15.75
C GLY A 147 3.57 -0.23 15.85
N ALA A 148 4.07 -0.64 17.00
CA ALA A 148 5.49 -0.94 17.17
C ALA A 148 5.88 -2.16 16.34
N GLY A 149 7.14 -2.19 15.89
CA GLY A 149 7.66 -3.26 15.05
C GLY A 149 9.15 -3.11 14.79
N THR A 150 9.64 -3.73 13.71
CA THR A 150 11.06 -3.74 13.36
C THR A 150 11.34 -2.98 12.09
N GLY A 151 12.38 -2.11 12.12
CA GLY A 151 12.81 -1.30 10.98
C GLY A 151 12.47 0.18 11.12
N THR A 152 12.73 0.90 10.06
CA THR A 152 12.43 2.33 9.89
C THR A 152 11.82 2.55 8.51
N GLY A 153 11.01 3.61 8.35
CA GLY A 153 10.44 3.91 7.05
C GLY A 153 9.68 5.23 7.00
N LYS A 154 9.51 5.71 5.77
CA LYS A 154 8.67 6.88 5.46
C LYS A 154 7.20 6.51 5.62
N VAL A 155 6.42 7.37 6.25
CA VAL A 155 4.97 7.23 6.29
C VAL A 155 4.37 8.05 5.15
N LEU A 156 3.71 7.37 4.22
CA LEU A 156 3.07 7.98 3.06
C LEU A 156 1.54 7.90 3.22
N VAL A 157 0.89 9.03 3.02
CA VAL A 157 -0.57 9.12 2.90
C VAL A 157 -0.91 9.32 1.42
N ILE A 158 -1.74 8.42 0.88
CA ILE A 158 -2.09 8.37 -0.53
C ILE A 158 -3.60 8.55 -0.65
N ARG A 159 -4.00 9.61 -1.34
CA ARG A 159 -5.39 9.82 -1.73
C ARG A 159 -5.58 9.36 -3.17
N TYR A 160 -6.70 8.72 -3.43
CA TYR A 160 -7.01 8.18 -4.75
C TYR A 160 -8.50 8.25 -5.05
N LEU A 161 -8.85 8.54 -6.31
CA LEU A 161 -10.21 8.44 -6.82
C LEU A 161 -10.61 6.97 -6.92
N LEU A 162 -11.77 6.60 -6.40
CA LEU A 162 -12.29 5.22 -6.42
C LEU A 162 -12.56 4.74 -7.85
N SER A 163 -13.06 5.64 -8.72
CA SER A 163 -13.25 5.34 -10.13
C SER A 163 -13.39 6.63 -10.95
N ARG A 164 -12.84 6.62 -12.16
CA ARG A 164 -13.03 7.67 -13.14
C ARG A 164 -13.24 7.08 -14.53
N THR A 165 -14.22 7.61 -15.27
CA THR A 165 -14.40 7.31 -16.68
C THR A 165 -13.99 8.53 -17.50
N THR A 166 -13.18 8.33 -18.53
CA THR A 166 -12.66 9.39 -19.40
C THR A 166 -12.78 8.97 -20.86
N GLU A 167 -13.38 9.83 -21.68
CA GLU A 167 -13.33 9.69 -23.13
C GLU A 167 -12.00 10.29 -23.63
N VAL A 168 -11.08 9.45 -24.08
CA VAL A 168 -9.78 9.87 -24.60
C VAL A 168 -9.95 10.43 -26.00
N GLN A 169 -9.82 11.73 -26.14
CA GLN A 169 -10.15 12.42 -27.39
C GLN A 169 -8.99 12.55 -28.37
N ARG A 170 -7.74 12.41 -27.87
CA ARG A 170 -6.51 12.63 -28.66
C ARG A 170 -5.42 11.67 -28.23
N GLY A 171 -4.27 11.71 -28.93
CA GLY A 171 -3.12 10.85 -28.66
C GLY A 171 -3.31 9.42 -29.16
N GLU A 172 -2.45 8.52 -28.75
CA GLU A 172 -2.40 7.13 -29.24
C GLU A 172 -3.65 6.29 -28.88
N ASN A 173 -4.37 6.67 -27.83
CA ASN A 173 -5.59 6.00 -27.37
C ASN A 173 -6.87 6.78 -27.74
N ALA A 174 -6.82 7.71 -28.71
CA ALA A 174 -7.98 8.47 -29.16
C ALA A 174 -9.18 7.57 -29.52
N GLY A 175 -10.38 7.98 -29.08
CA GLY A 175 -11.63 7.24 -29.30
C GLY A 175 -11.89 6.10 -28.31
N ARG A 176 -11.01 5.88 -27.33
CA ARG A 176 -11.22 4.90 -26.25
C ARG A 176 -11.91 5.55 -25.06
N THR A 177 -12.77 4.80 -24.39
CA THR A 177 -13.26 5.10 -23.04
C THR A 177 -12.32 4.43 -22.04
N ALA A 178 -11.55 5.21 -21.28
CA ALA A 178 -10.74 4.72 -20.20
C ALA A 178 -11.60 4.65 -18.90
N ILE A 179 -11.49 3.55 -18.19
CA ILE A 179 -12.07 3.37 -16.85
C ILE A 179 -10.90 3.10 -15.91
N ASP A 180 -10.63 4.06 -15.04
CA ASP A 180 -9.51 4.01 -14.10
C ASP A 180 -10.04 3.84 -12.69
N ARG A 181 -9.61 2.78 -12.00
CA ARG A 181 -9.91 2.55 -10.59
C ARG A 181 -8.70 2.88 -9.72
N ASN A 182 -8.98 3.44 -8.56
CA ASN A 182 -7.98 3.81 -7.56
C ASN A 182 -6.84 4.67 -8.15
N GLY A 183 -7.21 5.61 -9.04
CA GLY A 183 -6.27 6.58 -9.62
C GLY A 183 -5.77 7.56 -8.55
N VAL A 184 -4.46 7.53 -8.26
CA VAL A 184 -3.84 8.36 -7.24
C VAL A 184 -3.78 9.80 -7.69
N ASP A 185 -4.33 10.71 -6.89
CA ASP A 185 -4.34 12.14 -7.15
C ASP A 185 -3.49 12.96 -6.16
N ALA A 186 -3.13 12.38 -5.00
CA ALA A 186 -2.21 13.01 -4.07
C ALA A 186 -1.36 11.99 -3.29
N ILE A 187 -0.10 12.33 -3.10
CA ILE A 187 0.86 11.62 -2.26
C ILE A 187 1.48 12.64 -1.31
N SER A 188 1.45 12.37 -0.02
CA SER A 188 2.09 13.20 0.98
C SER A 188 2.90 12.36 1.96
N ARG A 189 4.05 12.90 2.42
CA ARG A 189 4.83 12.30 3.50
C ARG A 189 4.32 12.85 4.83
N ALA A 190 3.78 11.96 5.66
CA ALA A 190 3.21 12.32 6.96
C ALA A 190 4.21 12.20 8.11
N GLY A 191 5.40 11.65 7.87
CA GLY A 191 6.44 11.52 8.87
C GLY A 191 7.37 10.33 8.64
N GLU A 192 8.07 9.97 9.71
CA GLU A 192 8.98 8.80 9.80
C GLU A 192 8.46 7.85 10.87
N TRP A 193 8.48 6.56 10.57
CA TRP A 193 8.28 5.51 11.55
C TRP A 193 9.62 4.87 11.90
N THR A 194 9.92 4.81 13.20
CA THR A 194 11.22 4.35 13.72
C THR A 194 11.12 3.07 14.54
N GLY A 195 10.14 2.22 14.22
CA GLY A 195 9.88 0.99 14.98
C GLY A 195 9.04 1.20 16.24
N GLN A 196 8.78 2.44 16.63
CA GLN A 196 7.93 2.78 17.77
C GLN A 196 6.48 3.03 17.32
N LYS A 197 5.54 2.87 18.24
CA LYS A 197 4.15 3.24 17.98
C LYS A 197 4.07 4.71 17.56
N LEU A 198 3.32 4.98 16.47
CA LEU A 198 3.09 6.31 15.93
C LEU A 198 1.59 6.48 15.65
N ASP A 199 0.99 7.55 16.19
CA ASP A 199 -0.39 7.92 15.91
C ASP A 199 -0.39 9.19 15.06
N LEU A 200 -1.21 9.19 14.00
CA LEU A 200 -1.31 10.25 13.00
C LEU A 200 -2.76 10.70 12.84
N GLN A 201 -2.94 11.97 12.47
CA GLN A 201 -4.21 12.46 11.95
C GLN A 201 -4.10 12.64 10.44
N VAL A 202 -5.15 12.22 9.72
CA VAL A 202 -5.25 12.38 8.28
C VAL A 202 -6.49 13.21 7.93
N GLU A 203 -6.40 13.96 6.85
CA GLU A 203 -7.55 14.71 6.36
C GLU A 203 -8.62 13.74 5.84
N PRO A 204 -9.89 14.01 6.16
CA PRO A 204 -10.99 13.20 5.65
C PRO A 204 -11.09 13.34 4.12
N VAL A 205 -11.50 12.26 3.46
CA VAL A 205 -11.82 12.27 2.05
C VAL A 205 -13.33 12.23 1.82
N ASP A 206 -13.77 12.75 0.68
CA ASP A 206 -15.17 12.66 0.24
C ASP A 206 -15.54 11.23 -0.20
N ALA A 207 -16.78 11.05 -0.63
CA ALA A 207 -17.31 9.72 -0.99
C ALA A 207 -16.67 9.11 -2.25
N ASP A 208 -16.11 9.95 -3.12
CA ASP A 208 -15.51 9.52 -4.38
C ASP A 208 -14.02 9.15 -4.22
N HIS A 209 -13.44 9.40 -3.05
CA HIS A 209 -12.04 9.13 -2.78
C HIS A 209 -11.84 8.05 -1.73
N GLY A 210 -10.74 7.33 -1.89
CA GLY A 210 -10.16 6.45 -0.89
C GLY A 210 -8.88 7.06 -0.31
N LEU A 211 -8.49 6.55 0.85
CA LEU A 211 -7.26 6.91 1.53
C LEU A 211 -6.48 5.66 1.90
N ALA A 212 -5.19 5.66 1.62
CA ALA A 212 -4.28 4.61 2.06
C ALA A 212 -3.11 5.21 2.83
N VAL A 213 -2.60 4.45 3.79
CA VAL A 213 -1.35 4.77 4.50
C VAL A 213 -0.39 3.62 4.29
N LEU A 214 0.80 3.97 3.80
CA LEU A 214 1.91 3.04 3.59
C LEU A 214 3.07 3.42 4.52
N VAL A 215 3.73 2.42 5.08
CA VAL A 215 5.05 2.57 5.70
C VAL A 215 6.04 1.93 4.74
N GLN A 216 6.92 2.73 4.15
CA GLN A 216 7.90 2.30 3.16
C GLN A 216 9.31 2.43 3.72
N GLY A 217 10.05 1.34 3.77
CA GLY A 217 11.46 1.31 4.17
C GLY A 217 12.37 2.01 3.18
N ASP A 218 13.60 2.32 3.61
CA ASP A 218 14.61 3.00 2.78
C ASP A 218 15.05 2.15 1.58
N ASP A 219 14.81 0.85 1.60
CA ASP A 219 15.05 -0.09 0.50
C ASP A 219 13.83 -0.26 -0.44
N GLY A 220 12.89 0.66 -0.39
CA GLY A 220 11.67 0.65 -1.20
C GLY A 220 10.57 -0.28 -0.73
N ARG A 221 10.84 -1.24 0.14
CA ARG A 221 9.85 -2.24 0.60
C ARG A 221 8.70 -1.61 1.37
N ILE A 222 7.50 -2.13 1.17
CA ILE A 222 6.35 -1.79 2.00
C ILE A 222 6.39 -2.62 3.29
N LEU A 223 6.60 -1.95 4.41
CA LEU A 223 6.67 -2.52 5.76
C LEU A 223 5.28 -2.64 6.40
N GLY A 224 4.37 -1.75 6.03
CA GLY A 224 3.00 -1.70 6.52
C GLY A 224 2.08 -1.02 5.51
N ALA A 225 0.83 -1.42 5.47
CA ALA A 225 -0.17 -0.81 4.62
C ALA A 225 -1.57 -1.00 5.19
N ALA A 226 -2.40 0.03 5.08
CA ALA A 226 -3.83 -0.05 5.27
C ALA A 226 -4.53 0.92 4.34
N ALA A 227 -5.75 0.58 3.94
CA ALA A 227 -6.64 1.51 3.25
C ALA A 227 -7.90 1.73 4.10
N LEU A 228 -8.41 2.95 4.07
CA LEU A 228 -9.71 3.24 4.64
C LEU A 228 -10.78 2.50 3.82
N PRO A 229 -11.62 1.67 4.44
CA PRO A 229 -12.70 1.00 3.73
C PRO A 229 -13.60 2.03 3.03
N ALA A 230 -13.98 1.75 1.78
CA ALA A 230 -15.00 2.57 1.11
C ALA A 230 -16.24 2.66 2.01
N ARG A 231 -16.76 3.88 2.22
CA ARG A 231 -18.01 4.05 2.97
C ARG A 231 -19.12 3.31 2.21
N GLN A 232 -19.71 2.33 2.85
CA GLN A 232 -20.92 1.71 2.33
C GLN A 232 -22.03 2.76 2.45
N SER A 233 -22.50 3.25 1.30
CA SER A 233 -23.67 4.13 1.19
C SER A 233 -24.95 3.35 1.41
#